data_8ec8bd25c92ba2d018d15f47a525fb09
#
_entry.id   8ec8bd25c92ba2d018d15f47a525fb09
#
_cell.length_a   1.000
_cell.length_b   1.000
_cell.length_c   1.000
_cell.angle_alpha   90.00
_cell.angle_beta   90.00
_cell.angle_gamma   90.00
#
_symmetry.space_group_name_H-M   'P 1'
#
loop_
_entity.id
_entity.type
_entity.pdbx_description
1 polymer ?
#
loop_
_entity_poly.entity_id
_entity_poly.type
_entity_poly.pdbx_seq_one_letter_code
_entity_poly.pdbx_strand_id
1 'polypeptide(L)'
;MSSAPTPPFAPLAPLAPASRVAIFGAGLLGRLLAGSLARQGHRVELFDAASEDGDGAAARVAAAMLAPLAESAVTEPNVVAMGLYALERWPQLLATLPQPVYFQRNGTLIVWHRQDAPDAARLQALLERNQRQVAGLPALQVLDSAGVAHAEPALAQRFAHGLLLPGEGQLDNRQLFRALAEQLHSAGVHMHWHSPRQPSDFTPGEPGQPDWVLDCRGLGAQPQWQTLRGVRGEVIRLHAPQVTLARPTRLVHPRYSIYIAPKEDHLFVIGATEIESNDTSPVSVRSTLELLSAAYTVHTGFAEARVVEMNTQCRPTLPDNLPAIRRCAPRVLQLNGLYRHGFMIAPAVHDAALELLLQGQSPLAARLNLAVQDV
;
A
#
# COMPACT_ATOMS: atom_id res chain seq x y z
N MET A 1 -27.45 -27.82 10.81
CA MET A 1 -26.35 -28.82 10.85
C MET A 1 -25.08 -28.03 11.08
N SER A 2 -24.52 -28.12 12.30
CA SER A 2 -23.24 -27.48 12.63
C SER A 2 -22.15 -28.31 11.96
N SER A 3 -21.46 -27.71 10.97
CA SER A 3 -20.26 -28.30 10.39
C SER A 3 -19.20 -28.38 11.47
N ALA A 4 -18.67 -29.57 11.73
CA ALA A 4 -17.51 -29.72 12.61
C ALA A 4 -16.36 -28.85 12.09
N PRO A 5 -15.56 -28.20 12.97
CA PRO A 5 -14.41 -27.42 12.55
C PRO A 5 -13.46 -28.34 11.79
N THR A 6 -13.04 -27.91 10.62
CA THR A 6 -11.99 -28.59 9.85
C THR A 6 -10.74 -28.70 10.74
N PRO A 7 -10.10 -29.87 10.87
CA PRO A 7 -8.91 -29.99 11.69
C PRO A 7 -7.82 -29.06 11.17
N PRO A 8 -7.07 -28.37 12.05
CA PRO A 8 -6.00 -27.49 11.63
C PRO A 8 -4.98 -28.29 10.79
N PHE A 9 -4.46 -27.66 9.72
CA PHE A 9 -3.38 -28.27 8.94
C PHE A 9 -2.19 -28.60 9.85
N ALA A 10 -1.42 -29.62 9.49
CA ALA A 10 -0.13 -29.87 10.12
C ALA A 10 0.75 -28.61 10.10
N PRO A 11 1.70 -28.43 11.04
CA PRO A 11 2.63 -27.30 11.01
C PRO A 11 3.23 -27.12 9.61
N LEU A 12 3.40 -25.85 9.20
CA LEU A 12 4.01 -25.53 7.92
C LEU A 12 5.44 -26.10 7.87
N ALA A 13 5.71 -26.97 6.89
CA ALA A 13 7.08 -27.39 6.63
C ALA A 13 7.83 -26.24 5.96
N PRO A 14 9.00 -25.84 6.49
CA PRO A 14 9.80 -24.78 5.85
C PRO A 14 10.16 -25.12 4.40
N LEU A 15 10.39 -24.07 3.60
CA LEU A 15 10.96 -24.19 2.26
C LEU A 15 12.31 -24.91 2.31
N ALA A 16 12.45 -26.00 1.55
CA ALA A 16 13.74 -26.63 1.34
C ALA A 16 14.65 -25.70 0.50
N PRO A 17 15.98 -25.82 0.61
CA PRO A 17 16.90 -25.11 -0.27
C PRO A 17 16.58 -25.34 -1.75
N ALA A 18 16.71 -24.27 -2.57
CA ALA A 18 16.46 -24.29 -4.01
C ALA A 18 15.06 -24.76 -4.44
N SER A 19 14.04 -24.62 -3.57
CA SER A 19 12.64 -24.91 -3.87
C SER A 19 12.14 -24.15 -5.09
N ARG A 20 11.18 -24.73 -5.81
CA ARG A 20 10.43 -24.07 -6.88
C ARG A 20 9.18 -23.43 -6.30
N VAL A 21 9.00 -22.15 -6.54
CA VAL A 21 7.88 -21.37 -6.00
C VAL A 21 7.13 -20.70 -7.14
N ALA A 22 5.84 -20.99 -7.26
CA ALA A 22 4.95 -20.29 -8.18
C ALA A 22 4.20 -19.18 -7.43
N ILE A 23 4.28 -17.95 -7.93
CA ILE A 23 3.62 -16.77 -7.37
C ILE A 23 2.61 -16.24 -8.37
N PHE A 24 1.39 -16.00 -7.92
CA PHE A 24 0.30 -15.48 -8.73
C PHE A 24 -0.03 -14.05 -8.31
N GLY A 25 -0.03 -13.13 -9.27
CA GLY A 25 -0.20 -11.70 -9.06
C GLY A 25 1.12 -10.96 -8.87
N ALA A 26 1.57 -10.25 -9.91
CA ALA A 26 2.77 -9.41 -9.89
C ALA A 26 2.47 -7.96 -9.44
N GLY A 27 1.55 -7.82 -8.50
CA GLY A 27 1.38 -6.59 -7.72
C GLY A 27 2.52 -6.37 -6.74
N LEU A 28 2.35 -5.45 -5.80
CA LEU A 28 3.40 -5.08 -4.84
C LEU A 28 3.94 -6.28 -4.05
N LEU A 29 3.05 -7.05 -3.40
CA LEU A 29 3.47 -8.20 -2.58
C LEU A 29 4.13 -9.30 -3.41
N GLY A 30 3.55 -9.64 -4.56
CA GLY A 30 4.10 -10.70 -5.40
C GLY A 30 5.51 -10.40 -5.89
N ARG A 31 5.78 -9.15 -6.32
CA ARG A 31 7.12 -8.72 -6.74
C ARG A 31 8.13 -8.72 -5.59
N LEU A 32 7.73 -8.22 -4.41
CA LEU A 32 8.60 -8.22 -3.22
C LEU A 32 8.97 -9.65 -2.80
N LEU A 33 7.99 -10.56 -2.75
CA LEU A 33 8.22 -11.96 -2.41
C LEU A 33 9.09 -12.67 -3.46
N ALA A 34 8.78 -12.48 -4.74
CA ALA A 34 9.54 -13.07 -5.84
C ALA A 34 11.02 -12.66 -5.77
N GLY A 35 11.30 -11.36 -5.62
CA GLY A 35 12.66 -10.87 -5.50
C GLY A 35 13.39 -11.39 -4.25
N SER A 36 12.70 -11.47 -3.12
CA SER A 36 13.30 -11.97 -1.88
C SER A 36 13.60 -13.47 -1.93
N LEU A 37 12.69 -14.29 -2.46
CA LEU A 37 12.89 -15.72 -2.61
C LEU A 37 13.97 -16.05 -3.64
N ALA A 38 14.01 -15.34 -4.77
CA ALA A 38 15.04 -15.55 -5.79
C ALA A 38 16.44 -15.21 -5.24
N ARG A 39 16.59 -14.12 -4.48
CA ARG A 39 17.87 -13.78 -3.81
C ARG A 39 18.31 -14.83 -2.77
N GLN A 40 17.38 -15.60 -2.23
CA GLN A 40 17.68 -16.71 -1.31
C GLN A 40 17.97 -18.03 -2.03
N GLY A 41 18.04 -18.01 -3.36
CA GLY A 41 18.39 -19.16 -4.19
C GLY A 41 17.23 -20.08 -4.57
N HIS A 42 15.98 -19.63 -4.33
CA HIS A 42 14.80 -20.36 -4.81
C HIS A 42 14.53 -20.07 -6.29
N ARG A 43 13.95 -21.05 -6.99
CA ARG A 43 13.52 -20.91 -8.39
C ARG A 43 12.10 -20.37 -8.40
N VAL A 44 11.92 -19.14 -8.89
CA VAL A 44 10.64 -18.46 -8.82
C VAL A 44 10.04 -18.29 -10.22
N GLU A 45 8.78 -18.69 -10.35
CA GLU A 45 7.91 -18.35 -11.47
C GLU A 45 6.85 -17.37 -10.99
N LEU A 46 6.68 -16.25 -11.71
CA LEU A 46 5.73 -15.19 -11.38
C LEU A 46 4.72 -15.03 -12.52
N PHE A 47 3.44 -15.22 -12.21
CA PHE A 47 2.33 -15.15 -13.17
C PHE A 47 1.47 -13.93 -12.93
N ASP A 48 1.14 -13.16 -13.98
CA ASP A 48 0.17 -12.07 -13.91
C ASP A 48 -0.70 -12.03 -15.17
N ALA A 49 -1.96 -11.66 -14.98
CA ALA A 49 -2.91 -11.44 -16.07
C ALA A 49 -2.64 -10.14 -16.83
N ALA A 50 -1.97 -9.17 -16.19
CA ALA A 50 -1.61 -7.88 -16.75
C ALA A 50 -0.19 -7.87 -17.34
N SER A 51 0.25 -6.70 -17.79
CA SER A 51 1.60 -6.47 -18.31
C SER A 51 2.64 -6.28 -17.19
N GLU A 52 3.90 -6.24 -17.58
CA GLU A 52 5.03 -5.93 -16.70
C GLU A 52 4.91 -4.55 -16.04
N ASP A 53 4.27 -3.60 -16.68
CA ASP A 53 4.03 -2.27 -16.13
C ASP A 53 3.13 -2.28 -14.88
N GLY A 54 2.45 -3.40 -14.60
CA GLY A 54 1.57 -3.58 -13.46
C GLY A 54 0.27 -2.80 -13.55
N ASP A 55 -0.22 -2.55 -14.76
CA ASP A 55 -1.44 -1.79 -15.07
C ASP A 55 -2.71 -2.40 -14.43
N GLY A 56 -2.70 -3.71 -14.13
CA GLY A 56 -3.75 -4.37 -13.33
C GLY A 56 -3.62 -4.20 -11.81
N ALA A 57 -2.49 -3.71 -11.31
CA ALA A 57 -2.21 -3.68 -9.87
C ALA A 57 -2.73 -2.40 -9.19
N ALA A 58 -3.45 -2.54 -8.07
CA ALA A 58 -3.89 -1.39 -7.26
C ALA A 58 -2.71 -0.50 -6.79
N ALA A 59 -1.56 -1.11 -6.52
CA ALA A 59 -0.36 -0.41 -6.10
C ALA A 59 0.21 0.54 -7.18
N ARG A 60 -0.02 0.28 -8.47
CA ARG A 60 0.40 1.15 -9.56
C ARG A 60 -0.34 2.50 -9.55
N VAL A 61 -1.56 2.53 -9.05
CA VAL A 61 -2.41 3.73 -8.98
C VAL A 61 -2.20 4.49 -7.67
N ALA A 62 -1.81 3.79 -6.61
CA ALA A 62 -1.67 4.35 -5.27
C ALA A 62 -0.65 5.52 -5.19
N ALA A 63 -0.85 6.42 -4.23
CA ALA A 63 0.08 7.51 -3.94
C ALA A 63 1.33 7.06 -3.18
N ALA A 64 1.34 5.84 -2.66
CA ALA A 64 2.44 5.26 -1.89
C ALA A 64 2.89 6.11 -0.69
N MET A 65 1.92 6.64 0.06
CA MET A 65 2.17 7.30 1.34
C MET A 65 2.39 6.28 2.45
N LEU A 66 3.28 6.61 3.37
CA LEU A 66 3.66 5.84 4.54
C LEU A 66 3.31 6.68 5.78
N ALA A 67 2.04 6.65 6.16
CA ALA A 67 1.45 7.65 7.05
C ALA A 67 0.69 6.99 8.23
N PRO A 68 1.40 6.24 9.13
CA PRO A 68 0.75 5.44 10.17
C PRO A 68 -0.06 6.28 11.16
N LEU A 69 0.40 7.47 11.56
CA LEU A 69 -0.35 8.32 12.48
C LEU A 69 -1.58 8.91 11.79
N ALA A 70 -1.43 9.44 10.57
CA ALA A 70 -2.57 9.99 9.82
C ALA A 70 -3.65 8.93 9.55
N GLU A 71 -3.25 7.69 9.21
CA GLU A 71 -4.18 6.59 8.97
C GLU A 71 -4.78 6.02 10.27
N SER A 72 -4.19 6.27 11.45
CA SER A 72 -4.75 5.83 12.73
C SER A 72 -6.15 6.36 13.01
N ALA A 73 -6.57 7.41 12.30
CA ALA A 73 -7.93 7.95 12.38
C ALA A 73 -9.00 7.01 11.79
N VAL A 74 -8.61 6.07 10.93
CA VAL A 74 -9.53 5.25 10.12
C VAL A 74 -9.14 3.77 10.07
N THR A 75 -8.17 3.34 10.90
CA THR A 75 -7.70 1.96 10.93
C THR A 75 -7.36 1.49 12.35
N GLU A 76 -7.19 0.18 12.49
CA GLU A 76 -6.89 -0.47 13.75
C GLU A 76 -5.41 -0.29 14.18
N PRO A 77 -5.11 -0.36 15.49
CA PRO A 77 -3.75 -0.18 16.01
C PRO A 77 -2.71 -1.14 15.44
N ASN A 78 -3.08 -2.36 15.08
CA ASN A 78 -2.18 -3.33 14.46
C ASN A 78 -1.72 -2.89 13.06
N VAL A 79 -2.59 -2.28 12.25
CA VAL A 79 -2.23 -1.70 10.95
C VAL A 79 -1.26 -0.52 11.13
N VAL A 80 -1.48 0.30 12.15
CA VAL A 80 -0.57 1.39 12.52
C VAL A 80 0.81 0.84 12.92
N ALA A 81 0.84 -0.22 13.72
CA ALA A 81 2.08 -0.89 14.11
C ALA A 81 2.83 -1.50 12.91
N MET A 82 2.11 -2.11 11.96
CA MET A 82 2.68 -2.55 10.67
C MET A 82 3.24 -1.38 9.87
N GLY A 83 2.59 -0.22 9.90
CA GLY A 83 3.06 1.00 9.25
C GLY A 83 4.36 1.54 9.86
N LEU A 84 4.48 1.54 11.18
CA LEU A 84 5.73 1.90 11.87
C LEU A 84 6.88 0.94 11.51
N TYR A 85 6.61 -0.36 11.51
CA TYR A 85 7.56 -1.36 11.06
C TYR A 85 8.02 -1.09 9.62
N ALA A 86 7.09 -0.79 8.74
CA ALA A 86 7.36 -0.55 7.33
C ALA A 86 8.19 0.70 7.06
N LEU A 87 8.04 1.78 7.84
CA LEU A 87 8.86 2.98 7.73
C LEU A 87 10.36 2.69 7.92
N GLU A 88 10.70 1.78 8.82
CA GLU A 88 12.08 1.34 9.05
C GLU A 88 12.52 0.28 8.03
N ARG A 89 11.59 -0.48 7.51
CA ARG A 89 11.88 -1.59 6.60
C ARG A 89 12.03 -1.17 5.14
N TRP A 90 11.28 -0.16 4.70
CA TRP A 90 11.36 0.31 3.31
C TRP A 90 12.77 0.69 2.86
N PRO A 91 13.56 1.50 3.60
CA PRO A 91 14.93 1.82 3.18
C PRO A 91 15.80 0.59 2.92
N GLN A 92 15.63 -0.46 3.72
CA GLN A 92 16.38 -1.72 3.57
C GLN A 92 15.95 -2.48 2.30
N LEU A 93 14.65 -2.51 2.00
CA LEU A 93 14.13 -3.13 0.77
C LEU A 93 14.60 -2.34 -0.47
N LEU A 94 14.51 -1.02 -0.43
CA LEU A 94 14.94 -0.15 -1.53
C LEU A 94 16.44 -0.27 -1.81
N ALA A 95 17.27 -0.42 -0.78
CA ALA A 95 18.71 -0.62 -0.93
C ALA A 95 19.09 -1.91 -1.66
N THR A 96 18.17 -2.87 -1.82
CA THR A 96 18.40 -4.10 -2.59
C THR A 96 18.07 -3.95 -4.08
N LEU A 97 17.51 -2.84 -4.50
CA LEU A 97 17.06 -2.62 -5.86
C LEU A 97 18.22 -2.11 -6.77
N PRO A 98 18.22 -2.48 -8.05
CA PRO A 98 19.27 -2.06 -8.98
C PRO A 98 19.20 -0.57 -9.34
N GLN A 99 18.02 0.04 -9.21
CA GLN A 99 17.79 1.46 -9.49
C GLN A 99 17.32 2.19 -8.24
N PRO A 100 17.69 3.46 -8.03
CA PRO A 100 17.19 4.26 -6.94
C PRO A 100 15.68 4.49 -7.10
N VAL A 101 14.98 4.54 -5.97
CA VAL A 101 13.56 4.86 -5.90
C VAL A 101 13.41 6.06 -4.99
N TYR A 102 12.71 7.08 -5.47
CA TYR A 102 12.37 8.22 -4.62
C TYR A 102 11.68 7.76 -3.33
N PHE A 103 12.30 8.07 -2.23
CA PHE A 103 11.80 7.81 -0.87
C PHE A 103 12.07 9.02 0.00
N GLN A 104 11.06 9.45 0.72
CA GLN A 104 11.14 10.62 1.57
C GLN A 104 10.44 10.36 2.89
N ARG A 105 11.04 10.84 3.99
CA ARG A 105 10.53 10.71 5.35
C ARG A 105 10.61 12.06 6.08
N ASN A 106 9.91 13.05 5.56
CA ASN A 106 9.90 14.43 6.07
C ASN A 106 8.55 14.84 6.67
N GLY A 107 7.72 13.87 7.01
CA GLY A 107 6.42 14.07 7.65
C GLY A 107 5.27 14.29 6.66
N THR A 108 4.07 14.28 7.21
CA THR A 108 2.83 14.68 6.53
C THR A 108 2.32 15.98 7.14
N LEU A 109 1.90 16.93 6.30
CA LEU A 109 1.24 18.15 6.73
C LEU A 109 -0.27 18.00 6.54
N ILE A 110 -1.06 18.33 7.56
CA ILE A 110 -2.52 18.43 7.50
C ILE A 110 -2.90 19.89 7.61
N VAL A 111 -3.69 20.39 6.68
CA VAL A 111 -4.17 21.77 6.65
C VAL A 111 -5.69 21.85 6.50
N TRP A 112 -6.29 22.97 6.85
CA TRP A 112 -7.72 23.21 6.73
C TRP A 112 -8.05 24.68 6.54
N HIS A 113 -9.18 24.95 5.91
CA HIS A 113 -9.71 26.29 5.83
C HIS A 113 -10.40 26.69 7.14
N ARG A 114 -10.51 27.99 7.43
CA ARG A 114 -11.05 28.52 8.69
C ARG A 114 -12.40 27.92 9.07
N GLN A 115 -13.26 27.69 8.09
CA GLN A 115 -14.59 27.13 8.29
C GLN A 115 -14.57 25.66 8.76
N ASP A 116 -13.50 24.92 8.45
CA ASP A 116 -13.34 23.50 8.74
C ASP A 116 -12.57 23.26 10.06
N ALA A 117 -12.29 24.33 10.83
CA ALA A 117 -11.58 24.25 12.11
C ALA A 117 -12.21 23.27 13.13
N PRO A 118 -13.56 23.16 13.25
CA PRO A 118 -14.17 22.17 14.15
C PRO A 118 -13.84 20.72 13.75
N ASP A 119 -13.79 20.40 12.46
CA ASP A 119 -13.42 19.07 11.96
C ASP A 119 -11.95 18.79 12.21
N ALA A 120 -11.09 19.78 11.99
CA ALA A 120 -9.66 19.68 12.28
C ALA A 120 -9.40 19.47 13.78
N ALA A 121 -10.11 20.14 14.67
CA ALA A 121 -9.98 19.94 16.11
C ALA A 121 -10.42 18.54 16.54
N ARG A 122 -11.49 17.98 15.95
CA ARG A 122 -11.90 16.59 16.18
C ARG A 122 -10.84 15.60 15.70
N LEU A 123 -10.29 15.83 14.52
CA LEU A 123 -9.21 14.99 13.97
C LEU A 123 -7.96 15.05 14.87
N GLN A 124 -7.53 16.24 15.27
CA GLN A 124 -6.38 16.42 16.18
C GLN A 124 -6.57 15.61 17.46
N ALA A 125 -7.70 15.78 18.16
CA ALA A 125 -7.98 15.06 19.39
C ALA A 125 -8.00 13.53 19.20
N LEU A 126 -8.49 13.05 18.05
CA LEU A 126 -8.47 11.64 17.68
C LEU A 126 -7.04 11.14 17.48
N LEU A 127 -6.20 11.85 16.70
CA LEU A 127 -4.81 11.49 16.45
C LEU A 127 -3.98 11.47 17.75
N GLU A 128 -4.14 12.48 18.62
CA GLU A 128 -3.48 12.54 19.91
C GLU A 128 -3.87 11.37 20.83
N ARG A 129 -5.13 10.96 20.81
CA ARG A 129 -5.60 9.79 21.54
C ARG A 129 -4.97 8.51 20.98
N ASN A 130 -5.00 8.32 19.66
CA ASN A 130 -4.50 7.11 19.00
C ASN A 130 -2.98 6.99 19.14
N GLN A 131 -2.25 8.11 19.10
CA GLN A 131 -0.82 8.16 19.34
C GLN A 131 -0.45 7.56 20.71
N ARG A 132 -1.26 7.79 21.75
CA ARG A 132 -1.03 7.21 23.09
C ARG A 132 -1.27 5.71 23.16
N GLN A 133 -2.01 5.14 22.21
CA GLN A 133 -2.35 3.71 22.16
C GLN A 133 -1.31 2.86 21.44
N VAL A 134 -0.52 3.46 20.54
CA VAL A 134 0.49 2.75 19.75
C VAL A 134 1.87 3.30 20.08
N ALA A 135 2.67 2.47 20.73
CA ALA A 135 4.05 2.84 21.10
C ALA A 135 4.90 3.12 19.84
N GLY A 136 5.75 4.14 19.94
CA GLY A 136 6.70 4.49 18.88
C GLY A 136 6.18 5.50 17.85
N LEU A 137 4.90 5.90 17.90
CA LEU A 137 4.41 7.00 17.08
C LEU A 137 5.00 8.34 17.54
N PRO A 138 5.62 9.13 16.64
CA PRO A 138 6.10 10.47 16.96
C PRO A 138 4.93 11.39 17.36
N ALA A 139 5.22 12.36 18.25
CA ALA A 139 4.21 13.36 18.61
C ALA A 139 3.86 14.25 17.43
N LEU A 140 2.56 14.43 17.17
CA LEU A 140 2.12 15.44 16.21
C LEU A 140 2.48 16.85 16.73
N GLN A 141 2.68 17.77 15.81
CA GLN A 141 2.99 19.17 16.11
C GLN A 141 1.86 20.07 15.60
N VAL A 142 1.29 20.85 16.52
CA VAL A 142 0.30 21.86 16.16
C VAL A 142 1.07 23.10 15.66
N LEU A 143 0.72 23.55 14.47
CA LEU A 143 1.38 24.67 13.81
C LEU A 143 0.44 25.88 13.72
N ASP A 144 0.95 27.05 14.02
CA ASP A 144 0.38 28.34 13.63
C ASP A 144 0.77 28.69 12.18
N SER A 145 0.39 29.87 11.71
CA SER A 145 0.70 30.34 10.35
C SER A 145 2.21 30.39 10.06
N ALA A 146 3.01 30.79 11.04
CA ALA A 146 4.47 30.82 10.90
C ALA A 146 5.05 29.42 10.84
N GLY A 147 4.55 28.51 11.67
CA GLY A 147 4.89 27.08 11.63
C GLY A 147 4.53 26.41 10.32
N VAL A 148 3.35 26.70 9.76
CA VAL A 148 2.94 26.21 8.43
C VAL A 148 3.89 26.73 7.35
N ALA A 149 4.20 28.03 7.37
CA ALA A 149 5.12 28.64 6.39
C ALA A 149 6.55 28.08 6.50
N HIS A 150 7.01 27.75 7.71
CA HIS A 150 8.30 27.11 7.93
C HIS A 150 8.31 25.65 7.44
N ALA A 151 7.27 24.90 7.77
CA ALA A 151 7.15 23.49 7.36
C ALA A 151 6.96 23.35 5.85
N GLU A 152 6.15 24.22 5.23
CA GLU A 152 5.82 24.18 3.80
C GLU A 152 5.71 25.61 3.23
N PRO A 153 6.84 26.19 2.78
CA PRO A 153 6.88 27.58 2.28
C PRO A 153 5.89 27.86 1.15
N ALA A 154 5.58 26.85 0.33
CA ALA A 154 4.58 26.97 -0.74
C ALA A 154 3.16 27.28 -0.22
N LEU A 155 2.89 27.04 1.06
CA LEU A 155 1.61 27.28 1.71
C LEU A 155 1.63 28.51 2.65
N ALA A 156 2.72 29.29 2.63
CA ALA A 156 2.82 30.52 3.42
C ALA A 156 1.62 31.45 3.16
N GLN A 157 1.03 32.00 4.24
CA GLN A 157 -0.12 32.90 4.23
C GLN A 157 -1.44 32.29 3.71
N ARG A 158 -1.45 31.00 3.35
CA ARG A 158 -2.69 30.33 2.86
C ARG A 158 -3.49 29.69 3.98
N PHE A 159 -2.79 29.15 4.99
CA PHE A 159 -3.42 28.47 6.12
C PHE A 159 -2.95 29.09 7.43
N ALA A 160 -3.90 29.38 8.31
CA ALA A 160 -3.62 29.94 9.63
C ALA A 160 -3.08 28.90 10.61
N HIS A 161 -3.41 27.63 10.38
CA HIS A 161 -3.06 26.52 11.24
C HIS A 161 -2.80 25.24 10.43
N GLY A 162 -2.04 24.31 11.02
CA GLY A 162 -1.80 22.99 10.48
C GLY A 162 -1.40 21.99 11.56
N LEU A 163 -1.36 20.71 11.20
CA LEU A 163 -0.75 19.66 12.00
C LEU A 163 0.39 19.06 11.18
N LEU A 164 1.59 19.03 11.75
CA LEU A 164 2.70 18.26 11.20
C LEU A 164 2.76 16.92 11.93
N LEU A 165 2.81 15.83 11.16
CA LEU A 165 2.98 14.47 11.64
C LEU A 165 4.40 14.02 11.28
N PRO A 166 5.37 14.14 12.23
CA PRO A 166 6.76 13.82 11.96
C PRO A 166 6.97 12.34 11.68
N GLY A 167 8.01 12.03 10.90
CA GLY A 167 8.43 10.66 10.66
C GLY A 167 7.60 9.88 9.66
N GLU A 168 6.47 10.41 9.20
CA GLU A 168 5.73 9.87 8.07
C GLU A 168 6.48 10.12 6.76
N GLY A 169 6.17 9.34 5.73
CA GLY A 169 6.89 9.42 4.47
C GLY A 169 6.07 9.03 3.25
N GLN A 170 6.78 8.87 2.17
CA GLN A 170 6.26 8.43 0.87
C GLN A 170 7.38 7.84 0.02
N LEU A 171 6.99 7.12 -1.01
CA LEU A 171 7.90 6.71 -2.08
C LEU A 171 7.22 6.88 -3.46
N ASP A 172 7.98 6.79 -4.55
CA ASP A 172 7.38 6.75 -5.88
C ASP A 172 7.07 5.30 -6.29
N ASN A 173 5.77 5.03 -6.41
CA ASN A 173 5.27 3.70 -6.76
C ASN A 173 5.67 3.27 -8.17
N ARG A 174 5.80 4.21 -9.13
CA ARG A 174 6.15 3.92 -10.51
C ARG A 174 7.63 3.57 -10.66
N GLN A 175 8.50 4.33 -9.96
CA GLN A 175 9.92 4.00 -9.87
C GLN A 175 10.12 2.66 -9.18
N LEU A 176 9.41 2.38 -8.08
CA LEU A 176 9.49 1.11 -7.40
C LEU A 176 9.11 -0.07 -8.31
N PHE A 177 8.02 0.04 -9.07
CA PHE A 177 7.60 -1.04 -9.96
C PHE A 177 8.63 -1.34 -11.04
N ARG A 178 9.26 -0.30 -11.63
CA ARG A 178 10.34 -0.45 -12.60
C ARG A 178 11.58 -1.11 -11.98
N ALA A 179 12.01 -0.61 -10.82
CA ALA A 179 13.19 -1.15 -10.13
C ALA A 179 12.98 -2.61 -9.67
N LEU A 180 11.76 -2.97 -9.23
CA LEU A 180 11.40 -4.35 -8.91
C LEU A 180 11.40 -5.24 -10.16
N ALA A 181 10.87 -4.79 -11.29
CA ALA A 181 10.90 -5.56 -12.54
C ALA A 181 12.36 -5.87 -12.96
N GLU A 182 13.21 -4.86 -12.95
CA GLU A 182 14.63 -5.04 -13.27
C GLU A 182 15.33 -5.98 -12.27
N GLN A 183 15.02 -5.89 -10.98
CA GLN A 183 15.54 -6.82 -9.97
C GLN A 183 15.11 -8.26 -10.27
N LEU A 184 13.85 -8.48 -10.64
CA LEU A 184 13.32 -9.81 -10.94
C LEU A 184 14.01 -10.41 -12.17
N HIS A 185 14.20 -9.62 -13.23
CA HIS A 185 14.97 -10.03 -14.40
C HIS A 185 16.41 -10.44 -14.04
N SER A 186 17.09 -9.58 -13.29
CA SER A 186 18.47 -9.81 -12.87
C SER A 186 18.64 -11.01 -11.94
N ALA A 187 17.61 -11.31 -11.13
CA ALA A 187 17.57 -12.46 -10.23
C ALA A 187 17.15 -13.77 -10.92
N GLY A 188 16.88 -13.76 -12.22
CA GLY A 188 16.47 -14.95 -12.97
C GLY A 188 15.06 -15.45 -12.66
N VAL A 189 14.16 -14.58 -12.22
CA VAL A 189 12.75 -14.91 -12.03
C VAL A 189 12.10 -15.11 -13.41
N HIS A 190 11.41 -16.21 -13.60
CA HIS A 190 10.64 -16.47 -14.82
C HIS A 190 9.29 -15.78 -14.72
N MET A 191 9.10 -14.71 -15.49
CA MET A 191 7.88 -13.89 -15.46
C MET A 191 6.97 -14.22 -16.65
N HIS A 192 5.70 -14.48 -16.35
CA HIS A 192 4.67 -14.86 -17.33
C HIS A 192 3.58 -13.77 -17.33
N TRP A 193 3.74 -12.79 -18.21
CA TRP A 193 2.78 -11.70 -18.41
C TRP A 193 1.61 -12.14 -19.30
N HIS A 194 0.46 -11.46 -19.16
CA HIS A 194 -0.77 -11.81 -19.87
C HIS A 194 -1.18 -13.29 -19.70
N SER A 195 -0.85 -13.83 -18.52
CA SER A 195 -1.02 -15.23 -18.17
C SER A 195 -1.95 -15.36 -16.96
N PRO A 196 -3.27 -15.45 -17.15
CA PRO A 196 -4.27 -15.46 -16.08
C PRO A 196 -4.35 -16.85 -15.41
N ARG A 197 -3.21 -17.32 -14.90
CA ARG A 197 -3.12 -18.57 -14.13
C ARG A 197 -3.68 -18.39 -12.73
N GLN A 198 -4.04 -19.50 -12.11
CA GLN A 198 -4.57 -19.54 -10.76
C GLN A 198 -3.92 -20.69 -9.95
N PRO A 199 -3.93 -20.61 -8.61
CA PRO A 199 -3.32 -21.64 -7.74
C PRO A 199 -3.79 -23.05 -8.01
N SER A 200 -5.05 -23.25 -8.39
CA SER A 200 -5.64 -24.56 -8.71
C SER A 200 -5.10 -25.20 -10.00
N ASP A 201 -4.35 -24.47 -10.82
CA ASP A 201 -3.70 -25.01 -12.00
C ASP A 201 -2.46 -25.85 -11.65
N PHE A 202 -2.11 -25.89 -10.36
CA PHE A 202 -0.90 -26.54 -9.84
C PHE A 202 -1.20 -27.44 -8.64
N THR A 203 -0.43 -28.52 -8.52
CA THR A 203 -0.48 -29.44 -7.38
C THR A 203 0.87 -29.38 -6.64
N PRO A 204 1.04 -28.47 -5.67
CA PRO A 204 2.33 -28.23 -5.04
C PRO A 204 2.92 -29.48 -4.39
N GLY A 205 4.21 -29.74 -4.69
CA GLY A 205 4.96 -30.87 -4.14
C GLY A 205 4.90 -32.15 -4.94
N GLU A 206 4.13 -32.24 -6.02
CA GLU A 206 4.16 -33.37 -6.94
C GLU A 206 5.33 -33.26 -7.94
N PRO A 207 5.79 -34.36 -8.53
CA PRO A 207 6.84 -34.35 -9.55
C PRO A 207 6.49 -33.43 -10.71
N GLY A 208 7.39 -32.52 -11.06
CA GLY A 208 7.19 -31.57 -12.15
C GLY A 208 6.41 -30.31 -11.74
N GLN A 209 5.78 -30.26 -10.57
CA GLN A 209 5.03 -29.13 -10.04
C GLN A 209 5.90 -28.21 -9.14
N PRO A 210 5.48 -26.98 -8.83
CA PRO A 210 6.15 -26.17 -7.84
C PRO A 210 6.09 -26.81 -6.46
N ASP A 211 7.08 -26.51 -5.62
CA ASP A 211 7.07 -26.97 -4.23
C ASP A 211 6.10 -26.13 -3.37
N TRP A 212 5.91 -24.85 -3.74
CA TRP A 212 5.01 -23.94 -3.06
C TRP A 212 4.26 -23.05 -4.05
N VAL A 213 3.08 -22.64 -3.65
CA VAL A 213 2.21 -21.69 -4.38
C VAL A 213 1.87 -20.51 -3.47
N LEU A 214 2.08 -19.30 -3.98
CA LEU A 214 1.72 -18.04 -3.30
C LEU A 214 0.71 -17.28 -4.14
N ASP A 215 -0.45 -16.96 -3.57
CA ASP A 215 -1.50 -16.19 -4.24
C ASP A 215 -1.52 -14.74 -3.73
N CYS A 216 -1.05 -13.82 -4.55
CA CYS A 216 -0.97 -12.38 -4.30
C CYS A 216 -1.84 -11.58 -5.30
N ARG A 217 -2.85 -12.21 -5.93
CA ARG A 217 -3.64 -11.62 -7.04
C ARG A 217 -4.59 -10.49 -6.63
N GLY A 218 -4.61 -10.08 -5.36
CA GLY A 218 -5.56 -9.06 -4.92
C GLY A 218 -7.00 -9.47 -5.22
N LEU A 219 -7.78 -8.62 -5.90
CA LEU A 219 -9.16 -8.97 -6.28
C LEU A 219 -9.28 -10.16 -7.24
N GLY A 220 -8.22 -10.51 -7.97
CA GLY A 220 -8.17 -11.73 -8.79
C GLY A 220 -8.32 -13.01 -7.97
N ALA A 221 -8.13 -12.96 -6.65
CA ALA A 221 -8.35 -14.08 -5.75
C ALA A 221 -9.81 -14.20 -5.24
N GLN A 222 -10.71 -13.28 -5.60
CA GLN A 222 -12.10 -13.24 -5.14
C GLN A 222 -12.86 -14.56 -5.36
N PRO A 223 -12.70 -15.31 -6.46
CA PRO A 223 -13.36 -16.60 -6.62
C PRO A 223 -13.00 -17.64 -5.53
N GLN A 224 -11.75 -17.61 -5.04
CA GLN A 224 -11.25 -18.50 -3.99
C GLN A 224 -11.35 -17.87 -2.59
N TRP A 225 -11.52 -16.55 -2.53
CA TRP A 225 -11.69 -15.80 -1.28
C TRP A 225 -12.94 -14.92 -1.37
N GLN A 226 -14.10 -15.55 -1.24
CA GLN A 226 -15.42 -14.96 -1.51
C GLN A 226 -15.76 -13.72 -0.67
N THR A 227 -15.11 -13.53 0.48
CA THR A 227 -15.30 -12.34 1.32
C THR A 227 -14.50 -11.12 0.86
N LEU A 228 -13.61 -11.27 -0.13
CA LEU A 228 -12.92 -10.13 -0.74
C LEU A 228 -13.92 -9.24 -1.48
N ARG A 229 -13.75 -7.94 -1.30
CA ARG A 229 -14.51 -6.89 -2.00
C ARG A 229 -13.58 -5.81 -2.51
N GLY A 230 -14.00 -5.10 -3.53
CA GLY A 230 -13.28 -3.95 -4.05
C GLY A 230 -13.73 -2.66 -3.38
N VAL A 231 -12.78 -1.81 -3.05
CA VAL A 231 -13.03 -0.41 -2.73
C VAL A 231 -12.36 0.45 -3.79
N ARG A 232 -13.19 0.98 -4.69
CA ARG A 232 -12.75 1.80 -5.83
C ARG A 232 -12.07 3.07 -5.34
N GLY A 233 -10.89 3.35 -5.87
CA GLY A 233 -10.13 4.56 -5.65
C GLY A 233 -9.76 5.21 -6.97
N GLU A 234 -10.09 6.49 -7.11
CA GLU A 234 -9.76 7.31 -8.27
C GLU A 234 -8.69 8.32 -7.88
N VAL A 235 -7.69 8.46 -8.74
CA VAL A 235 -6.48 9.25 -8.49
C VAL A 235 -6.11 10.01 -9.75
N ILE A 236 -5.62 11.23 -9.59
CA ILE A 236 -5.15 12.07 -10.69
C ILE A 236 -3.68 12.37 -10.50
N ARG A 237 -2.87 12.18 -11.56
CA ARG A 237 -1.48 12.62 -11.60
C ARG A 237 -1.38 13.93 -12.35
N LEU A 238 -0.74 14.90 -11.72
CA LEU A 238 -0.53 16.24 -12.26
C LEU A 238 0.97 16.51 -12.41
N HIS A 239 1.32 17.26 -13.46
CA HIS A 239 2.60 17.94 -13.56
C HIS A 239 2.37 19.43 -13.33
N ALA A 240 2.95 19.99 -12.26
CA ALA A 240 2.70 21.35 -11.79
C ALA A 240 4.01 22.07 -11.42
N PRO A 241 4.79 22.59 -12.39
CA PRO A 241 6.09 23.24 -12.13
C PRO A 241 6.02 24.46 -11.22
N GLN A 242 4.83 25.09 -11.10
CA GLN A 242 4.61 26.25 -10.22
C GLN A 242 4.32 25.86 -8.77
N VAL A 243 4.22 24.57 -8.46
CA VAL A 243 3.95 24.08 -7.12
C VAL A 243 5.21 23.42 -6.56
N THR A 244 5.59 23.81 -5.34
CA THR A 244 6.84 23.34 -4.70
C THR A 244 6.58 22.67 -3.37
N LEU A 245 5.44 21.94 -3.23
CA LEU A 245 5.16 21.17 -2.03
C LEU A 245 6.24 20.11 -1.82
N ALA A 246 6.82 20.09 -0.62
CA ALA A 246 7.95 19.23 -0.29
C ALA A 246 7.54 17.93 0.44
N ARG A 247 6.29 17.80 0.84
CA ARG A 247 5.78 16.65 1.61
C ARG A 247 4.34 16.34 1.30
N PRO A 248 3.85 15.12 1.61
CA PRO A 248 2.43 14.82 1.53
C PRO A 248 1.63 15.83 2.34
N THR A 249 0.68 16.48 1.68
CA THR A 249 -0.21 17.46 2.29
C THR A 249 -1.64 16.94 2.21
N ARG A 250 -2.34 16.92 3.36
CA ARG A 250 -3.75 16.52 3.46
C ARG A 250 -4.61 17.75 3.73
N LEU A 251 -5.73 17.84 3.04
CA LEU A 251 -6.75 18.85 3.31
C LEU A 251 -7.87 18.22 4.13
N VAL A 252 -8.12 18.76 5.32
CA VAL A 252 -9.35 18.46 6.07
C VAL A 252 -10.49 19.24 5.43
N HIS A 253 -11.46 18.50 4.92
CA HIS A 253 -12.68 19.06 4.35
C HIS A 253 -13.83 18.08 4.56
N PRO A 254 -15.02 18.51 5.01
CA PRO A 254 -16.11 17.62 5.39
C PRO A 254 -16.63 16.76 4.22
N ARG A 255 -16.44 17.22 2.99
CA ARG A 255 -16.94 16.56 1.79
C ARG A 255 -15.83 15.95 0.93
N TYR A 256 -14.63 16.56 0.90
CA TYR A 256 -13.54 16.23 -0.02
C TYR A 256 -12.19 16.19 0.69
N SER A 257 -12.06 15.29 1.66
CA SER A 257 -10.74 15.03 2.24
C SER A 257 -9.82 14.44 1.19
N ILE A 258 -8.78 15.17 0.82
CA ILE A 258 -7.79 14.72 -0.16
C ILE A 258 -6.40 14.67 0.43
N TYR A 259 -5.52 13.97 -0.28
CA TYR A 259 -4.09 14.12 -0.14
C TYR A 259 -3.47 14.59 -1.45
N ILE A 260 -2.38 15.34 -1.32
CA ILE A 260 -1.48 15.75 -2.40
C ILE A 260 -0.12 15.17 -2.07
N ALA A 261 0.33 14.19 -2.83
CA ALA A 261 1.61 13.51 -2.63
C ALA A 261 2.61 13.95 -3.71
N PRO A 262 3.57 14.85 -3.39
CA PRO A 262 4.59 15.29 -4.32
C PRO A 262 5.54 14.13 -4.68
N LYS A 263 5.99 14.10 -5.93
CA LYS A 263 7.03 13.22 -6.43
C LYS A 263 8.13 14.07 -7.08
N GLU A 264 9.15 13.45 -7.59
CA GLU A 264 10.19 14.15 -8.36
C GLU A 264 9.60 14.79 -9.62
N ASP A 265 10.33 15.70 -10.23
CA ASP A 265 10.00 16.38 -11.48
C ASP A 265 8.64 17.09 -11.47
N HIS A 266 8.29 17.72 -10.35
CA HIS A 266 7.01 18.44 -10.16
C HIS A 266 5.76 17.59 -10.44
N LEU A 267 5.87 16.28 -10.29
CA LEU A 267 4.74 15.37 -10.36
C LEU A 267 4.02 15.32 -9.00
N PHE A 268 2.70 15.31 -9.05
CA PHE A 268 1.83 15.23 -7.86
C PHE A 268 0.78 14.15 -8.06
N VAL A 269 0.54 13.38 -7.02
CA VAL A 269 -0.58 12.43 -6.97
C VAL A 269 -1.66 13.00 -6.08
N ILE A 270 -2.81 13.29 -6.68
CA ILE A 270 -3.99 13.79 -5.98
C ILE A 270 -4.97 12.64 -5.78
N GLY A 271 -5.37 12.40 -4.56
CA GLY A 271 -6.27 11.29 -4.25
C GLY A 271 -6.97 11.44 -2.90
N ALA A 272 -7.84 10.54 -2.62
CA ALA A 272 -8.46 9.60 -3.52
C ALA A 272 -9.93 9.44 -3.16
N THR A 273 -10.73 9.03 -4.11
CA THR A 273 -12.08 8.60 -3.80
C THR A 273 -12.07 7.27 -3.04
N GLU A 274 -13.16 7.00 -2.35
CA GLU A 274 -13.39 5.76 -1.63
C GLU A 274 -14.85 5.33 -1.86
N ILE A 275 -15.04 4.37 -2.77
CA ILE A 275 -16.36 3.95 -3.24
C ILE A 275 -16.43 2.43 -3.14
N GLU A 276 -17.42 1.91 -2.42
CA GLU A 276 -17.69 0.47 -2.35
C GLU A 276 -18.13 -0.05 -3.72
N SER A 277 -17.18 -0.56 -4.50
CA SER A 277 -17.42 -1.04 -5.86
C SER A 277 -16.23 -1.82 -6.40
N ASN A 278 -16.50 -2.82 -7.24
CA ASN A 278 -15.50 -3.53 -8.04
C ASN A 278 -15.32 -2.90 -9.45
N ASP A 279 -15.99 -1.77 -9.73
CA ASP A 279 -15.93 -1.11 -11.02
C ASP A 279 -14.55 -0.46 -11.24
N THR A 280 -13.88 -0.85 -12.30
CA THR A 280 -12.58 -0.33 -12.76
C THR A 280 -12.69 0.58 -13.98
N SER A 281 -13.90 1.00 -14.36
CA SER A 281 -14.12 1.96 -15.43
C SER A 281 -13.36 3.28 -15.19
N PRO A 282 -13.15 4.11 -16.22
CA PRO A 282 -12.43 5.38 -16.09
C PRO A 282 -12.98 6.30 -14.99
N VAL A 283 -12.16 7.25 -14.54
CA VAL A 283 -12.50 8.25 -13.52
C VAL A 283 -13.74 9.03 -13.91
N SER A 284 -14.67 9.22 -12.97
CA SER A 284 -15.90 9.97 -13.21
C SER A 284 -15.66 11.48 -13.28
N VAL A 285 -16.53 12.19 -14.00
CA VAL A 285 -16.52 13.67 -14.04
C VAL A 285 -16.63 14.25 -12.62
N ARG A 286 -17.53 13.69 -11.79
CA ARG A 286 -17.70 14.13 -10.40
C ARG A 286 -16.39 14.04 -9.61
N SER A 287 -15.74 12.87 -9.62
CA SER A 287 -14.49 12.66 -8.91
C SER A 287 -13.36 13.56 -9.42
N THR A 288 -13.30 13.77 -10.74
CA THR A 288 -12.34 14.68 -11.35
C THR A 288 -12.51 16.11 -10.82
N LEU A 289 -13.75 16.62 -10.81
CA LEU A 289 -14.05 17.96 -10.31
C LEU A 289 -13.74 18.08 -8.80
N GLU A 290 -14.11 17.08 -8.00
CA GLU A 290 -13.88 17.07 -6.56
C GLU A 290 -12.38 17.10 -6.24
N LEU A 291 -11.58 16.21 -6.85
CA LEU A 291 -10.14 16.11 -6.60
C LEU A 291 -9.38 17.34 -7.07
N LEU A 292 -9.64 17.83 -8.28
CA LEU A 292 -8.94 18.98 -8.84
C LEU A 292 -9.33 20.27 -8.13
N SER A 293 -10.62 20.47 -7.82
CA SER A 293 -11.06 21.65 -7.07
C SER A 293 -10.43 21.69 -5.69
N ALA A 294 -10.40 20.56 -4.98
CA ALA A 294 -9.78 20.50 -3.66
C ALA A 294 -8.25 20.76 -3.74
N ALA A 295 -7.55 20.22 -4.73
CA ALA A 295 -6.13 20.51 -4.93
C ALA A 295 -5.89 22.01 -5.21
N TYR A 296 -6.72 22.63 -6.06
CA TYR A 296 -6.67 24.06 -6.35
C TYR A 296 -6.89 24.93 -5.10
N THR A 297 -7.77 24.52 -4.18
CA THR A 297 -7.96 25.26 -2.92
C THR A 297 -6.75 25.20 -2.00
N VAL A 298 -5.95 24.11 -2.07
CA VAL A 298 -4.68 24.02 -1.34
C VAL A 298 -3.62 24.94 -1.95
N HIS A 299 -3.42 24.87 -3.26
CA HIS A 299 -2.42 25.71 -3.93
C HIS A 299 -2.88 26.14 -5.32
N THR A 300 -2.96 27.47 -5.55
CA THR A 300 -3.47 28.04 -6.82
C THR A 300 -2.62 27.68 -8.05
N GLY A 301 -1.35 27.34 -7.87
CA GLY A 301 -0.50 26.86 -8.97
C GLY A 301 -1.01 25.59 -9.64
N PHE A 302 -1.89 24.84 -9.00
CA PHE A 302 -2.55 23.70 -9.64
C PHE A 302 -3.54 24.09 -10.75
N ALA A 303 -3.95 25.36 -10.84
CA ALA A 303 -4.80 25.84 -11.94
C ALA A 303 -4.15 25.61 -13.31
N GLU A 304 -2.83 25.80 -13.39
CA GLU A 304 -2.07 25.67 -14.63
C GLU A 304 -1.37 24.29 -14.77
N ALA A 305 -1.61 23.38 -13.83
CA ALA A 305 -1.07 22.03 -13.90
C ALA A 305 -1.57 21.28 -15.13
N ARG A 306 -0.75 20.38 -15.62
CA ARG A 306 -1.15 19.46 -16.71
C ARG A 306 -1.60 18.14 -16.10
N VAL A 307 -2.77 17.68 -16.50
CA VAL A 307 -3.25 16.33 -16.15
C VAL A 307 -2.45 15.32 -16.96
N VAL A 308 -1.63 14.52 -16.28
CA VAL A 308 -0.78 13.50 -16.89
C VAL A 308 -1.54 12.19 -17.01
N GLU A 309 -2.23 11.80 -15.94
CA GLU A 309 -2.99 10.57 -15.87
C GLU A 309 -4.23 10.73 -14.97
N MET A 310 -5.30 10.06 -15.34
CA MET A 310 -6.45 9.79 -14.48
C MET A 310 -6.63 8.28 -14.39
N ASN A 311 -6.51 7.73 -13.17
CA ASN A 311 -6.49 6.29 -12.98
C ASN A 311 -7.52 5.86 -11.94
N THR A 312 -8.06 4.68 -12.18
CA THR A 312 -8.97 3.98 -11.27
C THR A 312 -8.40 2.61 -10.96
N GLN A 313 -8.47 2.21 -9.69
CA GLN A 313 -8.28 0.82 -9.29
C GLN A 313 -9.09 0.50 -8.04
N CYS A 314 -9.43 -0.78 -7.88
CA CYS A 314 -10.14 -1.27 -6.71
C CYS A 314 -9.15 -1.88 -5.72
N ARG A 315 -9.20 -1.40 -4.49
CA ARG A 315 -8.38 -1.91 -3.38
C ARG A 315 -8.93 -3.26 -2.93
N PRO A 316 -8.13 -4.34 -2.90
CA PRO A 316 -8.59 -5.62 -2.37
C PRO A 316 -8.78 -5.52 -0.84
N THR A 317 -10.00 -5.74 -0.39
CA THR A 317 -10.42 -5.43 0.97
C THR A 317 -11.16 -6.61 1.58
N LEU A 318 -10.82 -6.96 2.82
CA LEU A 318 -11.54 -7.94 3.63
C LEU A 318 -12.65 -7.25 4.45
N PRO A 319 -13.62 -7.99 5.01
CA PRO A 319 -14.75 -7.40 5.70
C PRO A 319 -14.40 -6.49 6.88
N ASP A 320 -13.30 -6.78 7.56
CA ASP A 320 -12.76 -6.03 8.70
C ASP A 320 -11.74 -4.96 8.29
N ASN A 321 -11.45 -4.80 6.98
CA ASN A 321 -10.43 -3.93 6.41
C ASN A 321 -8.98 -4.27 6.85
N LEU A 322 -8.74 -5.46 7.39
CA LEU A 322 -7.42 -5.90 7.86
C LEU A 322 -6.76 -6.85 6.87
N PRO A 323 -5.42 -6.84 6.76
CA PRO A 323 -4.70 -7.81 5.96
C PRO A 323 -4.72 -9.19 6.60
N ALA A 324 -4.67 -10.23 5.77
CA ALA A 324 -4.54 -11.59 6.27
C ALA A 324 -3.67 -12.46 5.36
N ILE A 325 -3.02 -13.45 5.98
CA ILE A 325 -2.35 -14.57 5.32
C ILE A 325 -3.21 -15.81 5.59
N ARG A 326 -3.62 -16.51 4.53
CA ARG A 326 -4.40 -17.74 4.62
C ARG A 326 -3.59 -18.93 4.10
N ARG A 327 -3.64 -20.03 4.81
CA ARG A 327 -3.18 -21.33 4.32
C ARG A 327 -4.39 -22.10 3.80
N CYS A 328 -4.47 -22.25 2.49
CA CYS A 328 -5.61 -22.90 1.81
C CYS A 328 -5.37 -24.38 1.54
N ALA A 329 -4.11 -24.80 1.55
CA ALA A 329 -3.65 -26.17 1.42
C ALA A 329 -2.24 -26.27 2.04
N PRO A 330 -1.68 -27.48 2.24
CA PRO A 330 -0.39 -27.67 2.91
C PRO A 330 0.77 -26.83 2.39
N ARG A 331 0.76 -26.44 1.12
CA ARG A 331 1.83 -25.67 0.46
C ARG A 331 1.29 -24.51 -0.37
N VAL A 332 0.13 -23.96 0.04
CA VAL A 332 -0.52 -22.84 -0.64
C VAL A 332 -0.81 -21.74 0.37
N LEU A 333 -0.21 -20.57 0.18
CA LEU A 333 -0.50 -19.36 0.94
C LEU A 333 -1.21 -18.34 0.05
N GLN A 334 -2.23 -17.69 0.60
CA GLN A 334 -2.86 -16.50 0.02
C GLN A 334 -2.57 -15.29 0.91
N LEU A 335 -2.14 -14.18 0.30
CA LEU A 335 -1.84 -12.91 0.97
C LEU A 335 -2.72 -11.82 0.38
N ASN A 336 -3.59 -11.22 1.20
CA ASN A 336 -4.56 -10.27 0.68
C ASN A 336 -5.06 -9.28 1.74
N GLY A 337 -6.00 -8.40 1.33
CA GLY A 337 -6.70 -7.50 2.25
C GLY A 337 -5.90 -6.26 2.66
N LEU A 338 -4.90 -5.84 1.88
CA LEU A 338 -4.09 -4.66 2.24
C LEU A 338 -4.88 -3.35 2.16
N TYR A 339 -6.08 -3.36 1.56
CA TYR A 339 -6.99 -2.23 1.47
C TYR A 339 -6.30 -0.96 0.95
N ARG A 340 -6.52 0.17 1.60
CA ARG A 340 -5.92 1.47 1.27
C ARG A 340 -4.49 1.62 1.79
N HIS A 341 -4.03 0.71 2.64
CA HIS A 341 -2.75 0.79 3.35
C HIS A 341 -1.61 0.03 2.65
N GLY A 342 -1.79 -0.43 1.41
CA GLY A 342 -0.90 -1.34 0.73
C GLY A 342 0.59 -1.04 0.89
N PHE A 343 1.05 0.16 0.52
CA PHE A 343 2.47 0.54 0.69
C PHE A 343 2.87 0.67 2.15
N MET A 344 1.97 1.16 3.00
CA MET A 344 2.24 1.36 4.42
C MET A 344 2.47 0.04 5.17
N ILE A 345 1.83 -1.07 4.74
CA ILE A 345 1.91 -2.34 5.47
C ILE A 345 2.57 -3.49 4.67
N ALA A 346 2.81 -3.32 3.37
CA ALA A 346 3.38 -4.41 2.55
C ALA A 346 4.69 -4.98 3.10
N PRO A 347 5.66 -4.20 3.62
CA PRO A 347 6.87 -4.77 4.22
C PRO A 347 6.61 -5.70 5.40
N ALA A 348 5.63 -5.38 6.25
CA ALA A 348 5.27 -6.23 7.38
C ALA A 348 4.64 -7.56 6.94
N VAL A 349 3.71 -7.50 5.99
CA VAL A 349 3.05 -8.69 5.42
C VAL A 349 4.05 -9.55 4.65
N HIS A 350 4.94 -8.92 3.88
CA HIS A 350 6.02 -9.56 3.15
C HIS A 350 6.96 -10.34 4.08
N ASP A 351 7.50 -9.68 5.11
CA ASP A 351 8.46 -10.30 6.02
C ASP A 351 7.79 -11.40 6.85
N ALA A 352 6.54 -11.21 7.29
CA ALA A 352 5.77 -12.24 7.97
C ALA A 352 5.54 -13.48 7.09
N ALA A 353 5.25 -13.29 5.80
CA ALA A 353 5.11 -14.39 4.86
C ALA A 353 6.44 -15.12 4.63
N LEU A 354 7.56 -14.40 4.55
CA LEU A 354 8.89 -15.03 4.45
C LEU A 354 9.21 -15.85 5.70
N GLU A 355 8.93 -15.35 6.91
CA GLU A 355 9.11 -16.13 8.14
C GLU A 355 8.27 -17.43 8.11
N LEU A 356 7.00 -17.34 7.70
CA LEU A 356 6.15 -18.54 7.54
C LEU A 356 6.74 -19.54 6.56
N LEU A 357 7.23 -19.08 5.42
CA LEU A 357 7.81 -19.95 4.40
C LEU A 357 9.14 -20.57 4.83
N LEU A 358 10.01 -19.80 5.50
CA LEU A 358 11.37 -20.23 5.82
C LEU A 358 11.49 -20.93 7.16
N GLN A 359 10.58 -20.65 8.11
CA GLN A 359 10.66 -21.14 9.49
C GLN A 359 9.42 -21.93 9.91
N GLY A 360 8.37 -21.97 9.07
CA GLY A 360 7.09 -22.62 9.39
C GLY A 360 6.20 -21.82 10.36
N GLN A 361 6.68 -20.73 10.89
CA GLN A 361 5.99 -19.82 11.82
C GLN A 361 6.45 -18.38 11.63
N SER A 362 5.64 -17.41 12.07
CA SER A 362 6.01 -16.00 11.98
C SER A 362 5.86 -15.30 13.34
N PRO A 363 6.95 -15.11 14.08
CA PRO A 363 6.98 -14.26 15.27
C PRO A 363 6.58 -12.81 14.96
N LEU A 364 6.89 -12.32 13.77
CA LEU A 364 6.52 -10.99 13.32
C LEU A 364 5.01 -10.85 13.18
N ALA A 365 4.33 -11.82 12.55
CA ALA A 365 2.87 -11.81 12.44
C ALA A 365 2.21 -11.79 13.82
N ALA A 366 2.68 -12.62 14.75
CA ALA A 366 2.19 -12.65 16.12
C ALA A 366 2.39 -11.30 16.82
N ARG A 367 3.59 -10.70 16.72
CA ARG A 367 3.92 -9.40 17.32
C ARG A 367 3.06 -8.26 16.76
N LEU A 368 2.75 -8.28 15.46
CA LEU A 368 1.97 -7.24 14.79
C LEU A 368 0.47 -7.55 14.76
N ASN A 369 0.02 -8.62 15.39
CA ASN A 369 -1.36 -9.09 15.33
C ASN A 369 -1.87 -9.17 13.87
N LEU A 370 -1.02 -9.67 12.96
CA LEU A 370 -1.40 -9.97 11.59
C LEU A 370 -2.05 -11.36 11.55
N ALA A 371 -3.26 -11.44 11.03
CA ALA A 371 -4.00 -12.69 10.95
C ALA A 371 -3.29 -13.72 10.05
N VAL A 372 -2.98 -14.90 10.60
CA VAL A 372 -2.55 -16.09 9.89
C VAL A 372 -3.59 -17.18 10.16
N GLN A 373 -4.26 -17.65 9.11
CA GLN A 373 -5.46 -18.49 9.22
C GLN A 373 -5.30 -19.77 8.39
N ASP A 374 -5.80 -20.87 8.91
CA ASP A 374 -6.06 -22.11 8.17
C ASP A 374 -7.52 -22.10 7.67
N VAL A 375 -7.76 -22.51 6.41
CA VAL A 375 -9.09 -22.43 5.77
C VAL A 375 -9.45 -23.71 5.08
#